data_28c68dd25a7b68c2e40a29d5eabe0627
#
_entry.id   28c68dd25a7b68c2e40a29d5eabe0627
#
_cell.length_a   1.000
_cell.length_b   1.000
_cell.length_c   1.000
_cell.angle_alpha   90.00
_cell.angle_beta   90.00
_cell.angle_gamma   90.00
#
_symmetry.space_group_name_H-M   'P 1'
#
loop_
_entity.id
_entity.type
_entity.pdbx_description
1 polymer ?
#
loop_
_entity_poly.entity_id
_entity_poly.type
_entity_poly.pdbx_seq_one_letter_code
_entity_poly.pdbx_strand_id
1 'polypeptide(L)'
;MHIAVCIKQVPDSAQIRVHPVTNTIMRQGVPAIVNPFDLFALEEALRIKDATGATVTVLTMGPPPAEEALRKCLSFGADHAILITDKVFSGADTLATSFVLASALRTLNERQPLDLIFTGKQTIDGDTAQVGPGIAIRLGYQLLTYVSKIRELDPAARRLVVERRAEGGVQVLQSALPAVITMLEGGNEMRFADMPGMFRAARQEVEIWNRDGAGITDLTQVGLKGSPTAVAQVFGPKPKAVKAQRIEGATPAEMAEAFVDKLFADFPQLEGELLAHLDQLAGQDSGLAAPQGESA
;
A
#
# COMPACT_ATOMS: atom_id res chain seq x y z
N MET A 1 -7.69 17.13 -15.69
CA MET A 1 -7.87 15.97 -14.80
C MET A 1 -7.28 16.31 -13.44
N HIS A 2 -7.92 15.92 -12.37
CA HIS A 2 -7.47 16.14 -10.99
C HIS A 2 -7.33 14.81 -10.25
N ILE A 3 -6.16 14.60 -9.65
CA ILE A 3 -5.80 13.37 -8.96
C ILE A 3 -5.50 13.71 -7.50
N ALA A 4 -6.14 13.01 -6.57
CA ALA A 4 -5.81 13.08 -5.15
C ALA A 4 -4.97 11.86 -4.75
N VAL A 5 -3.95 12.05 -3.92
CA VAL A 5 -3.14 10.96 -3.36
C VAL A 5 -3.17 11.04 -1.84
N CYS A 6 -3.78 10.05 -1.20
CA CYS A 6 -3.77 9.94 0.24
C CYS A 6 -2.47 9.25 0.67
N ILE A 7 -1.70 9.91 1.53
CA ILE A 7 -0.46 9.36 2.08
C ILE A 7 -0.55 9.28 3.60
N LYS A 8 0.34 8.51 4.20
CA LYS A 8 0.51 8.45 5.66
C LYS A 8 1.97 8.63 6.04
N GLN A 9 2.22 9.48 7.02
CA GLN A 9 3.49 9.48 7.73
C GLN A 9 3.51 8.31 8.72
N VAL A 10 4.53 7.47 8.63
CA VAL A 10 4.70 6.28 9.48
C VAL A 10 6.09 6.29 10.11
N PRO A 11 6.27 5.67 11.30
CA PRO A 11 7.60 5.42 11.83
C PRO A 11 8.39 4.52 10.88
N ASP A 12 9.69 4.77 10.72
CA ASP A 12 10.56 3.84 10.00
C ASP A 12 10.61 2.50 10.73
N SER A 13 9.97 1.48 10.13
CA SER A 13 9.79 0.16 10.76
C SER A 13 11.10 -0.54 11.09
N ALA A 14 12.19 -0.23 10.38
CA ALA A 14 13.52 -0.78 10.65
C ALA A 14 14.08 -0.33 12.01
N GLN A 15 13.54 0.74 12.59
CA GLN A 15 14.04 1.34 13.83
C GLN A 15 13.03 1.33 14.98
N ILE A 16 11.86 0.71 14.80
CA ILE A 16 10.83 0.64 15.84
C ILE A 16 11.34 -0.17 17.05
N ARG A 17 11.24 0.45 18.23
CA ARG A 17 11.50 -0.20 19.52
C ARG A 17 10.25 -0.16 20.38
N VAL A 18 9.99 -1.25 21.08
CA VAL A 18 8.92 -1.32 22.10
C VAL A 18 9.51 -0.96 23.46
N HIS A 19 8.87 -0.06 24.18
CA HIS A 19 9.29 0.32 25.53
C HIS A 19 9.14 -0.88 26.49
N PRO A 20 10.20 -1.32 27.20
CA PRO A 20 10.20 -2.59 27.92
C PRO A 20 9.22 -2.63 29.11
N VAL A 21 8.82 -1.47 29.64
CA VAL A 21 7.95 -1.38 30.83
C VAL A 21 6.50 -1.08 30.42
N THR A 22 6.29 -0.12 29.52
CA THR A 22 4.93 0.34 29.15
C THR A 22 4.33 -0.46 27.99
N ASN A 23 5.12 -1.30 27.32
CA ASN A 23 4.73 -2.02 26.10
C ASN A 23 4.10 -1.12 25.01
N THR A 24 4.62 0.10 24.91
CA THR A 24 4.20 1.07 23.87
C THR A 24 5.32 1.25 22.84
N ILE A 25 4.94 1.58 21.61
CA ILE A 25 5.94 1.91 20.58
C ILE A 25 6.66 3.19 21.01
N MET A 26 7.98 3.10 21.10
CA MET A 26 8.85 4.25 21.32
C MET A 26 8.96 5.05 20.03
N ARG A 27 8.16 6.12 19.92
CA ARG A 27 8.18 7.00 18.76
C ARG A 27 9.25 8.09 18.84
N GLN A 28 9.74 8.39 20.03
CA GLN A 28 10.82 9.38 20.21
C GLN A 28 12.15 8.85 19.65
N GLY A 29 12.76 9.62 18.75
CA GLY A 29 14.03 9.27 18.13
C GLY A 29 13.94 8.27 16.97
N VAL A 30 12.73 7.83 16.58
CA VAL A 30 12.51 7.05 15.36
C VAL A 30 12.19 8.01 14.22
N PRO A 31 12.94 8.01 13.10
CA PRO A 31 12.60 8.80 11.94
C PRO A 31 11.19 8.47 11.45
N ALA A 32 10.47 9.50 11.04
CA ALA A 32 9.18 9.33 10.38
C ALA A 32 9.38 9.47 8.86
N ILE A 33 8.74 8.58 8.09
CA ILE A 33 8.85 8.53 6.64
C ILE A 33 7.46 8.55 6.00
N VAL A 34 7.39 8.87 4.72
CA VAL A 34 6.19 8.58 3.92
C VAL A 34 6.05 7.06 3.83
N ASN A 35 4.85 6.55 4.06
CA ASN A 35 4.59 5.12 3.93
C ASN A 35 5.07 4.60 2.56
N PRO A 36 5.92 3.56 2.51
CA PRO A 36 6.49 3.07 1.26
C PRO A 36 5.45 2.71 0.19
N PHE A 37 4.31 2.15 0.58
CA PHE A 37 3.25 1.83 -0.38
C PHE A 37 2.59 3.07 -0.98
N ASP A 38 2.54 4.18 -0.24
CA ASP A 38 1.98 5.43 -0.75
C ASP A 38 2.91 6.11 -1.76
N LEU A 39 4.21 5.81 -1.73
CA LEU A 39 5.15 6.29 -2.74
C LEU A 39 4.86 5.69 -4.13
N PHE A 40 4.45 4.42 -4.22
CA PHE A 40 4.01 3.83 -5.49
C PHE A 40 2.74 4.52 -6.02
N ALA A 41 1.82 4.86 -5.13
CA ALA A 41 0.61 5.60 -5.46
C ALA A 41 0.93 7.03 -5.97
N LEU A 42 1.85 7.72 -5.29
CA LEU A 42 2.30 9.05 -5.68
C LEU A 42 3.02 9.03 -7.04
N GLU A 43 3.97 8.11 -7.23
CA GLU A 43 4.69 8.02 -8.51
C GLU A 43 3.75 7.77 -9.68
N GLU A 44 2.75 6.89 -9.52
CA GLU A 44 1.79 6.64 -10.59
C GLU A 44 0.96 7.88 -10.91
N ALA A 45 0.53 8.63 -9.89
CA ALA A 45 -0.15 9.91 -10.07
C ALA A 45 0.73 10.95 -10.80
N LEU A 46 2.02 11.00 -10.46
CA LEU A 46 2.99 11.90 -11.11
C LEU A 46 3.28 11.48 -12.57
N ARG A 47 3.33 10.19 -12.88
CA ARG A 47 3.44 9.69 -14.26
C ARG A 47 2.24 10.09 -15.12
N ILE A 48 1.04 9.97 -14.55
CA ILE A 48 -0.18 10.44 -15.22
C ILE A 48 -0.13 11.96 -15.42
N LYS A 49 0.31 12.72 -14.42
CA LYS A 49 0.51 14.17 -14.55
C LYS A 49 1.47 14.51 -15.68
N ASP A 50 2.63 13.84 -15.75
CA ASP A 50 3.62 14.07 -16.81
C ASP A 50 3.03 13.81 -18.22
N ALA A 51 2.18 12.79 -18.35
CA ALA A 51 1.59 12.41 -19.62
C ALA A 51 0.38 13.28 -20.02
N THR A 52 -0.38 13.82 -19.06
CA THR A 52 -1.70 14.44 -19.33
C THR A 52 -1.82 15.89 -18.89
N GLY A 53 -0.85 16.41 -18.13
CA GLY A 53 -0.96 17.71 -17.47
C GLY A 53 -1.96 17.74 -16.31
N ALA A 54 -2.27 16.59 -15.72
CA ALA A 54 -3.16 16.50 -14.55
C ALA A 54 -2.60 17.26 -13.35
N THR A 55 -3.49 17.81 -12.53
CA THR A 55 -3.14 18.36 -11.22
C THR A 55 -3.09 17.24 -10.18
N VAL A 56 -2.04 17.21 -9.35
CA VAL A 56 -1.87 16.22 -8.27
C VAL A 56 -1.92 16.92 -6.91
N THR A 57 -2.91 16.58 -6.10
CA THR A 57 -3.05 17.03 -4.71
C THR A 57 -2.74 15.88 -3.76
N VAL A 58 -1.74 16.05 -2.89
CA VAL A 58 -1.45 15.08 -1.82
C VAL A 58 -2.14 15.48 -0.52
N LEU A 59 -2.70 14.53 0.20
CA LEU A 59 -3.34 14.79 1.49
C LEU A 59 -3.01 13.71 2.52
N THR A 60 -2.95 14.12 3.79
CA THR A 60 -2.76 13.20 4.92
C THR A 60 -3.58 13.64 6.12
N MET A 61 -4.11 12.67 6.88
CA MET A 61 -4.67 12.92 8.19
C MET A 61 -3.61 12.57 9.24
N GLY A 62 -3.23 13.53 10.04
CA GLY A 62 -2.19 13.31 11.04
C GLY A 62 -1.97 14.50 11.99
N PRO A 63 -1.05 14.33 12.94
CA PRO A 63 -0.60 15.44 13.79
C PRO A 63 0.22 16.44 12.98
N PRO A 64 0.45 17.67 13.49
CA PRO A 64 1.19 18.71 12.77
C PRO A 64 2.53 18.25 12.15
N PRO A 65 3.35 17.40 12.78
CA PRO A 65 4.60 16.92 12.16
C PRO A 65 4.42 16.13 10.85
N ALA A 66 3.21 15.63 10.54
CA ALA A 66 2.92 14.94 9.27
C ALA A 66 3.04 15.87 8.05
N GLU A 67 3.16 17.19 8.26
CA GLU A 67 3.48 18.16 7.21
C GLU A 67 4.81 17.82 6.50
N GLU A 68 5.80 17.26 7.20
CA GLU A 68 7.07 16.86 6.61
C GLU A 68 6.90 15.83 5.48
N ALA A 69 6.00 14.87 5.66
CA ALA A 69 5.69 13.89 4.62
C ALA A 69 5.04 14.54 3.39
N LEU A 70 4.16 15.52 3.59
CA LEU A 70 3.57 16.29 2.49
C LEU A 70 4.61 17.13 1.76
N ARG A 71 5.51 17.80 2.47
CA ARG A 71 6.62 18.56 1.86
C ARG A 71 7.54 17.66 1.03
N LYS A 72 7.76 16.43 1.50
CA LYS A 72 8.49 15.44 0.72
C LYS A 72 7.77 15.10 -0.58
N CYS A 73 6.45 14.92 -0.56
CA CYS A 73 5.64 14.66 -1.76
C CYS A 73 5.63 15.86 -2.73
N LEU A 74 5.56 17.10 -2.21
CA LEU A 74 5.72 18.30 -3.02
C LEU A 74 7.08 18.36 -3.72
N SER A 75 8.15 17.92 -3.05
CA SER A 75 9.49 17.90 -3.66
C SER A 75 9.61 16.92 -4.82
N PHE A 76 8.80 15.87 -4.85
CA PHE A 76 8.72 14.92 -5.96
C PHE A 76 7.90 15.42 -7.14
N GLY A 77 7.09 16.47 -6.96
CA GLY A 77 6.35 17.10 -8.06
C GLY A 77 4.84 17.19 -7.87
N ALA A 78 4.29 16.89 -6.70
CA ALA A 78 2.89 17.20 -6.40
C ALA A 78 2.63 18.71 -6.47
N ASP A 79 1.42 19.11 -6.86
CA ASP A 79 1.05 20.52 -7.04
C ASP A 79 0.52 21.16 -5.78
N HIS A 80 -0.26 20.42 -4.99
CA HIS A 80 -0.89 20.91 -3.77
C HIS A 80 -0.75 19.88 -2.65
N ALA A 81 -0.75 20.38 -1.40
CA ALA A 81 -0.66 19.55 -0.22
C ALA A 81 -1.65 20.02 0.85
N ILE A 82 -2.37 19.07 1.46
CA ILE A 82 -3.38 19.31 2.48
C ILE A 82 -3.10 18.46 3.71
N LEU A 83 -2.85 19.09 4.84
CA LEU A 83 -2.76 18.45 6.14
C LEU A 83 -4.12 18.53 6.85
N ILE A 84 -4.75 17.37 7.05
CA ILE A 84 -5.99 17.25 7.80
C ILE A 84 -5.62 16.97 9.26
N THR A 85 -5.77 17.97 10.11
CA THR A 85 -5.32 17.89 11.52
C THR A 85 -6.29 18.55 12.46
N ASP A 86 -6.74 17.78 13.44
CA ASP A 86 -7.56 18.25 14.56
C ASP A 86 -7.40 17.28 15.74
N LYS A 87 -7.48 17.79 16.97
CA LYS A 87 -7.43 16.97 18.19
C LYS A 87 -8.56 15.92 18.23
N VAL A 88 -9.71 16.20 17.61
CA VAL A 88 -10.87 15.30 17.58
C VAL A 88 -10.61 14.04 16.74
N PHE A 89 -9.58 14.04 15.87
CA PHE A 89 -9.21 12.87 15.05
C PHE A 89 -8.29 11.89 15.76
N SER A 90 -7.80 12.25 16.94
CA SER A 90 -6.86 11.41 17.68
C SER A 90 -7.45 10.04 18.04
N GLY A 91 -6.65 9.00 17.86
CA GLY A 91 -7.04 7.62 18.15
C GLY A 91 -7.99 6.99 17.15
N ALA A 92 -8.18 7.60 15.97
CA ALA A 92 -8.99 7.04 14.90
C ALA A 92 -8.44 5.69 14.42
N ASP A 93 -9.33 4.71 14.32
CA ASP A 93 -9.09 3.45 13.59
C ASP A 93 -9.32 3.65 12.08
N THR A 94 -9.30 2.56 11.31
CA THR A 94 -9.49 2.62 9.84
C THR A 94 -10.86 3.12 9.43
N LEU A 95 -11.91 2.83 10.23
CA LEU A 95 -13.27 3.27 9.94
C LEU A 95 -13.38 4.78 10.09
N ALA A 96 -12.96 5.33 11.22
CA ALA A 96 -12.96 6.77 11.49
C ALA A 96 -11.99 7.51 10.55
N THR A 97 -10.81 6.95 10.27
CA THR A 97 -9.84 7.52 9.33
C THR A 97 -10.41 7.64 7.93
N SER A 98 -11.04 6.57 7.40
CA SER A 98 -11.66 6.61 6.07
C SER A 98 -12.83 7.60 5.99
N PHE A 99 -13.55 7.82 7.09
CA PHE A 99 -14.59 8.86 7.16
C PHE A 99 -14.01 10.27 7.03
N VAL A 100 -12.97 10.58 7.80
CA VAL A 100 -12.31 11.90 7.75
C VAL A 100 -11.73 12.16 6.37
N LEU A 101 -10.99 11.19 5.79
CA LEU A 101 -10.40 11.34 4.47
C LEU A 101 -11.47 11.47 3.37
N ALA A 102 -12.52 10.67 3.42
CA ALA A 102 -13.62 10.78 2.45
C ALA A 102 -14.35 12.13 2.54
N SER A 103 -14.52 12.68 3.75
CA SER A 103 -15.12 14.00 3.94
C SER A 103 -14.23 15.10 3.34
N ALA A 104 -12.93 15.07 3.64
CA ALA A 104 -11.98 16.01 3.04
C ALA A 104 -11.90 15.89 1.51
N LEU A 105 -11.91 14.67 0.98
CA LEU A 105 -11.93 14.44 -0.47
C LEU A 105 -13.22 14.93 -1.12
N ARG A 106 -14.36 14.86 -0.43
CA ARG A 106 -15.63 15.44 -0.91
C ARG A 106 -15.54 16.97 -0.98
N THR A 107 -15.01 17.61 0.07
CA THR A 107 -14.75 19.07 0.07
C THR A 107 -13.78 19.47 -1.03
N LEU A 108 -12.71 18.68 -1.25
CA LEU A 108 -11.78 18.92 -2.36
C LEU A 108 -12.46 18.76 -3.72
N ASN A 109 -13.28 17.74 -3.89
CA ASN A 109 -14.05 17.50 -5.13
C ASN A 109 -15.06 18.62 -5.44
N GLU A 110 -15.62 19.28 -4.44
CA GLU A 110 -16.49 20.46 -4.60
C GLU A 110 -15.70 21.68 -5.13
N ARG A 111 -14.42 21.81 -4.74
CA ARG A 111 -13.54 22.87 -5.27
C ARG A 111 -13.09 22.59 -6.70
N GLN A 112 -12.66 21.37 -6.94
CA GLN A 112 -12.20 20.88 -8.24
C GLN A 112 -12.52 19.39 -8.38
N PRO A 113 -13.34 19.00 -9.36
CA PRO A 113 -13.75 17.61 -9.53
C PRO A 113 -12.57 16.64 -9.57
N LEU A 114 -12.67 15.57 -8.79
CA LEU A 114 -11.68 14.51 -8.72
C LEU A 114 -11.99 13.40 -9.74
N ASP A 115 -11.00 13.03 -10.52
CA ASP A 115 -11.10 11.91 -11.46
C ASP A 115 -10.53 10.62 -10.86
N LEU A 116 -9.41 10.72 -10.15
CA LEU A 116 -8.72 9.58 -9.54
C LEU A 116 -8.32 9.91 -8.10
N ILE A 117 -8.43 8.90 -7.24
CA ILE A 117 -7.91 8.93 -5.89
C ILE A 117 -6.98 7.74 -5.74
N PHE A 118 -5.73 7.99 -5.37
CA PHE A 118 -4.74 6.96 -5.10
C PHE A 118 -4.46 6.81 -3.62
N THR A 119 -4.22 5.59 -3.19
CA THR A 119 -3.63 5.22 -1.90
C THR A 119 -2.61 4.10 -2.12
N GLY A 120 -1.68 3.88 -1.22
CA GLY A 120 -0.99 2.61 -1.13
C GLY A 120 -1.96 1.49 -0.76
N LYS A 121 -1.60 0.23 -1.03
CA LYS A 121 -2.43 -0.93 -0.64
C LYS A 121 -2.71 -0.95 0.87
N GLN A 122 -1.73 -0.55 1.68
CA GLN A 122 -1.77 -0.57 3.15
C GLN A 122 -0.66 0.30 3.71
N THR A 123 -0.56 0.41 5.03
CA THR A 123 0.57 1.07 5.70
C THR A 123 1.41 0.06 6.47
N ILE A 124 2.73 0.30 6.56
CA ILE A 124 3.66 -0.62 7.23
C ILE A 124 3.50 -0.69 8.75
N ASP A 125 2.78 0.26 9.35
CA ASP A 125 2.53 0.31 10.79
C ASP A 125 1.21 -0.32 11.22
N GLY A 126 0.26 -0.50 10.29
CA GLY A 126 -1.08 -0.99 10.60
C GLY A 126 -1.52 -2.22 9.81
N ASP A 127 -1.01 -2.42 8.59
CA ASP A 127 -1.21 -3.56 7.69
C ASP A 127 -2.68 -3.96 7.40
N THR A 128 -3.63 -3.01 7.55
CA THR A 128 -5.06 -3.34 7.48
C THR A 128 -5.62 -3.36 6.06
N ALA A 129 -5.05 -2.61 5.13
CA ALA A 129 -5.53 -2.41 3.74
C ALA A 129 -7.00 -1.92 3.63
N GLN A 130 -7.57 -1.30 4.68
CA GLN A 130 -8.99 -0.96 4.77
C GLN A 130 -9.33 0.48 4.39
N VAL A 131 -8.36 1.42 4.51
CA VAL A 131 -8.65 2.85 4.36
C VAL A 131 -9.04 3.21 2.93
N GLY A 132 -8.30 2.73 1.92
CA GLY A 132 -8.62 2.96 0.51
C GLY A 132 -10.03 2.46 0.14
N PRO A 133 -10.38 1.19 0.40
CA PRO A 133 -11.74 0.68 0.23
C PRO A 133 -12.79 1.47 1.00
N GLY A 134 -12.51 1.86 2.25
CA GLY A 134 -13.41 2.68 3.05
C GLY A 134 -13.70 4.06 2.44
N ILE A 135 -12.71 4.69 1.84
CA ILE A 135 -12.86 5.94 1.08
C ILE A 135 -13.78 5.74 -0.13
N ALA A 136 -13.52 4.70 -0.93
CA ALA A 136 -14.30 4.41 -2.14
C ALA A 136 -15.79 4.24 -1.85
N ILE A 137 -16.12 3.40 -0.86
CA ILE A 137 -17.49 3.14 -0.44
C ILE A 137 -18.20 4.43 0.02
N ARG A 138 -17.49 5.28 0.80
CA ARG A 138 -18.07 6.52 1.33
C ARG A 138 -18.29 7.58 0.26
N LEU A 139 -17.49 7.58 -0.80
CA LEU A 139 -17.64 8.50 -1.93
C LEU A 139 -18.56 7.95 -3.02
N GLY A 140 -18.89 6.66 -3.02
CA GLY A 140 -19.63 6.00 -4.09
C GLY A 140 -18.80 5.88 -5.39
N TYR A 141 -17.48 5.84 -5.29
CA TYR A 141 -16.57 5.74 -6.43
C TYR A 141 -16.23 4.27 -6.74
N GLN A 142 -15.83 4.02 -7.98
CA GLN A 142 -15.31 2.71 -8.38
C GLN A 142 -14.06 2.37 -7.54
N LEU A 143 -13.92 1.10 -7.16
CA LEU A 143 -12.79 0.64 -6.34
C LEU A 143 -11.96 -0.38 -7.11
N LEU A 144 -10.67 -0.09 -7.26
CA LEU A 144 -9.68 -0.97 -7.87
C LEU A 144 -8.55 -1.21 -6.87
N THR A 145 -8.54 -2.41 -6.27
CA THR A 145 -7.54 -2.77 -5.25
C THR A 145 -6.40 -3.58 -5.82
N TYR A 146 -5.23 -3.51 -5.15
CA TYR A 146 -4.03 -4.27 -5.49
C TYR A 146 -3.57 -4.06 -6.94
N VAL A 147 -3.67 -2.82 -7.43
CA VAL A 147 -3.28 -2.44 -8.78
C VAL A 147 -1.76 -2.40 -8.88
N SER A 148 -1.22 -3.15 -9.83
CA SER A 148 0.22 -3.17 -10.14
C SER A 148 0.57 -2.28 -11.33
N LYS A 149 -0.39 -1.99 -12.22
CA LYS A 149 -0.15 -1.19 -13.43
C LYS A 149 -1.42 -0.58 -13.97
N ILE A 150 -1.35 0.66 -14.43
CA ILE A 150 -2.36 1.27 -15.29
C ILE A 150 -1.95 1.01 -16.74
N ARG A 151 -2.77 0.26 -17.50
CA ARG A 151 -2.52 -0.06 -18.91
C ARG A 151 -2.94 1.06 -19.83
N GLU A 152 -4.15 1.58 -19.57
CA GLU A 152 -4.77 2.62 -20.37
C GLU A 152 -5.51 3.61 -19.47
N LEU A 153 -5.44 4.89 -19.80
CA LEU A 153 -6.25 5.94 -19.20
C LEU A 153 -6.74 6.85 -20.31
N ASP A 154 -8.05 6.92 -20.50
CA ASP A 154 -8.73 7.81 -21.41
C ASP A 154 -9.60 8.80 -20.63
N PRO A 155 -9.08 10.01 -20.34
CA PRO A 155 -9.84 11.02 -19.59
C PRO A 155 -11.09 11.50 -20.34
N ALA A 156 -11.06 11.52 -21.68
CA ALA A 156 -12.19 11.98 -22.50
C ALA A 156 -13.35 10.98 -22.47
N ALA A 157 -13.03 9.69 -22.59
CA ALA A 157 -14.02 8.59 -22.43
C ALA A 157 -14.34 8.28 -20.98
N ARG A 158 -13.68 8.94 -20.00
CA ARG A 158 -13.78 8.66 -18.55
C ARG A 158 -13.61 7.18 -18.22
N ARG A 159 -12.56 6.55 -18.79
CA ARG A 159 -12.29 5.12 -18.74
C ARG A 159 -10.83 4.86 -18.37
N LEU A 160 -10.61 3.81 -17.59
CA LEU A 160 -9.26 3.28 -17.34
C LEU A 160 -9.25 1.76 -17.41
N VAL A 161 -8.07 1.19 -17.76
CA VAL A 161 -7.80 -0.24 -17.76
C VAL A 161 -6.57 -0.48 -16.87
N VAL A 162 -6.71 -1.39 -15.90
CA VAL A 162 -5.66 -1.69 -14.92
C VAL A 162 -5.34 -3.17 -14.87
N GLU A 163 -4.11 -3.48 -14.47
CA GLU A 163 -3.72 -4.80 -13.98
C GLU A 163 -3.75 -4.81 -12.46
N ARG A 164 -4.33 -5.84 -11.88
CA ARG A 164 -4.32 -6.05 -10.44
C ARG A 164 -3.86 -7.47 -10.08
N ARG A 165 -3.21 -7.60 -8.94
CA ARG A 165 -2.91 -8.91 -8.37
C ARG A 165 -4.19 -9.54 -7.82
N ALA A 166 -4.41 -10.80 -8.16
CA ALA A 166 -5.50 -11.62 -7.64
C ALA A 166 -4.95 -12.99 -7.24
N GLU A 167 -5.77 -13.79 -6.56
CA GLU A 167 -5.44 -15.18 -6.28
C GLU A 167 -5.26 -15.94 -7.59
N GLY A 168 -4.15 -16.63 -7.73
CA GLY A 168 -3.80 -17.38 -8.94
C GLY A 168 -3.23 -16.57 -10.10
N GLY A 169 -3.01 -15.24 -9.96
CA GLY A 169 -2.36 -14.47 -11.03
C GLY A 169 -2.74 -13.01 -11.11
N VAL A 170 -2.82 -12.49 -12.34
CA VAL A 170 -3.12 -11.09 -12.66
C VAL A 170 -4.47 -10.99 -13.36
N GLN A 171 -5.29 -10.06 -12.92
CA GLN A 171 -6.54 -9.70 -13.59
C GLN A 171 -6.40 -8.35 -14.29
N VAL A 172 -6.97 -8.24 -15.49
CA VAL A 172 -7.11 -7.00 -16.23
C VAL A 172 -8.55 -6.54 -16.11
N LEU A 173 -8.74 -5.35 -15.54
CA LEU A 173 -10.06 -4.77 -15.29
C LEU A 173 -10.19 -3.44 -16.02
N GLN A 174 -11.36 -3.22 -16.62
CA GLN A 174 -11.79 -1.91 -17.11
C GLN A 174 -12.75 -1.28 -16.11
N SER A 175 -12.60 0.03 -15.87
CA SER A 175 -13.45 0.80 -14.97
C SER A 175 -13.77 2.18 -15.53
N ALA A 176 -14.86 2.75 -15.05
CA ALA A 176 -15.18 4.17 -15.30
C ALA A 176 -14.51 5.07 -14.25
N LEU A 177 -14.39 6.35 -14.56
CA LEU A 177 -14.03 7.40 -13.61
C LEU A 177 -15.30 8.05 -13.02
N PRO A 178 -15.29 8.52 -11.76
CA PRO A 178 -14.13 8.56 -10.86
C PRO A 178 -13.86 7.20 -10.19
N ALA A 179 -12.59 6.97 -9.84
CA ALA A 179 -12.15 5.72 -9.22
C ALA A 179 -11.16 5.95 -8.07
N VAL A 180 -11.21 5.06 -7.07
CA VAL A 180 -10.20 4.92 -6.02
C VAL A 180 -9.32 3.70 -6.35
N ILE A 181 -8.03 3.91 -6.34
CA ILE A 181 -7.03 2.90 -6.70
C ILE A 181 -6.10 2.68 -5.52
N THR A 182 -5.93 1.42 -5.10
CA THR A 182 -4.90 1.07 -4.13
C THR A 182 -3.72 0.40 -4.84
N MET A 183 -2.55 1.04 -4.76
CA MET A 183 -1.35 0.62 -5.51
C MET A 183 -0.55 -0.43 -4.76
N LEU A 184 -0.10 -1.43 -5.50
CA LEU A 184 0.88 -2.42 -5.04
C LEU A 184 2.30 -1.92 -5.24
N GLU A 185 3.20 -2.55 -4.49
CA GLU A 185 4.64 -2.46 -4.72
C GLU A 185 5.06 -3.09 -6.06
N GLY A 186 6.17 -2.59 -6.63
CA GLY A 186 6.86 -3.17 -7.79
C GLY A 186 6.28 -2.79 -9.16
N GLY A 187 5.21 -1.98 -9.23
CA GLY A 187 4.67 -1.49 -10.50
C GLY A 187 5.45 -0.31 -11.08
N ASN A 188 6.09 0.44 -10.21
CA ASN A 188 6.91 1.60 -10.55
C ASN A 188 8.01 1.81 -9.50
N GLU A 189 8.89 2.79 -9.73
CA GLU A 189 9.90 3.23 -8.77
C GLU A 189 9.74 4.74 -8.57
N MET A 190 9.70 5.18 -7.29
CA MET A 190 9.58 6.59 -6.94
C MET A 190 10.78 7.37 -7.48
N ARG A 191 10.50 8.44 -8.21
CA ARG A 191 11.51 9.39 -8.71
C ARG A 191 12.25 10.08 -7.57
N PHE A 192 13.45 10.57 -7.87
CA PHE A 192 14.17 11.46 -6.96
C PHE A 192 13.69 12.90 -7.12
N ALA A 193 13.66 13.63 -6.00
CA ALA A 193 13.43 15.07 -6.04
C ALA A 193 14.63 15.78 -6.64
N ASP A 194 14.42 16.66 -7.60
CA ASP A 194 15.44 17.56 -8.11
C ASP A 194 15.60 18.80 -7.22
N MET A 195 16.71 19.53 -7.38
CA MET A 195 16.97 20.73 -6.59
C MET A 195 15.88 21.81 -6.76
N PRO A 196 15.40 22.13 -7.99
CA PRO A 196 14.27 23.04 -8.16
C PRO A 196 13.00 22.59 -7.42
N GLY A 197 12.68 21.30 -7.46
CA GLY A 197 11.55 20.71 -6.72
C GLY A 197 11.67 20.86 -5.22
N MET A 198 12.87 20.62 -4.67
CA MET A 198 13.14 20.83 -3.24
C MET A 198 12.96 22.29 -2.82
N PHE A 199 13.48 23.24 -3.61
CA PHE A 199 13.31 24.66 -3.32
C PHE A 199 11.85 25.11 -3.44
N ARG A 200 11.10 24.59 -4.41
CA ARG A 200 9.67 24.86 -4.55
C ARG A 200 8.91 24.32 -3.34
N ALA A 201 9.12 23.07 -2.97
CA ALA A 201 8.47 22.43 -1.81
C ALA A 201 8.73 23.15 -0.48
N ALA A 202 9.95 23.69 -0.29
CA ALA A 202 10.30 24.44 0.91
C ALA A 202 9.52 25.77 1.06
N ARG A 203 9.07 26.36 -0.06
CA ARG A 203 8.38 27.66 -0.08
C ARG A 203 6.86 27.52 -0.28
N GLN A 204 6.41 26.40 -0.76
CA GLN A 204 5.00 26.15 -1.07
C GLN A 204 4.21 26.03 0.23
N GLU A 205 3.03 26.62 0.24
CA GLU A 205 2.10 26.51 1.36
C GLU A 205 1.50 25.10 1.40
N VAL A 206 1.41 24.54 2.61
CA VAL A 206 0.63 23.34 2.91
C VAL A 206 -0.67 23.80 3.54
N GLU A 207 -1.80 23.55 2.89
CA GLU A 207 -3.11 23.89 3.46
C GLU A 207 -3.36 23.05 4.72
N ILE A 208 -3.82 23.70 5.78
CA ILE A 208 -4.18 23.03 7.03
C ILE A 208 -5.69 23.05 7.18
N TRP A 209 -6.29 21.85 7.18
CA TRP A 209 -7.71 21.65 7.35
C TRP A 209 -8.01 21.01 8.71
N ASN A 210 -8.77 21.71 9.55
CA ASN A 210 -9.39 21.12 10.71
C ASN A 210 -10.69 20.39 10.33
N ARG A 211 -11.47 19.95 11.31
CA ARG A 211 -12.79 19.34 11.08
C ARG A 211 -13.70 20.18 10.19
N ASP A 212 -13.72 21.51 10.39
CA ASP A 212 -14.60 22.42 9.64
C ASP A 212 -14.10 22.56 8.20
N GLY A 213 -12.79 22.71 7.99
CA GLY A 213 -12.14 22.75 6.68
C GLY A 213 -12.30 21.45 5.90
N ALA A 214 -12.39 20.32 6.60
CA ALA A 214 -12.66 19.00 6.00
C ALA A 214 -14.17 18.71 5.82
N GLY A 215 -15.06 19.67 6.11
CA GLY A 215 -16.52 19.51 5.96
C GLY A 215 -17.15 18.51 6.92
N ILE A 216 -16.55 18.29 8.10
CA ILE A 216 -17.02 17.29 9.08
C ILE A 216 -17.93 17.96 10.11
N THR A 217 -19.19 17.58 10.12
CA THR A 217 -20.20 18.05 11.09
C THR A 217 -20.54 16.99 12.15
N ASP A 218 -20.45 15.70 11.79
CA ASP A 218 -20.77 14.61 12.71
C ASP A 218 -19.50 14.12 13.44
N LEU A 219 -19.31 14.61 14.65
CA LEU A 219 -18.16 14.25 15.50
C LEU A 219 -18.28 12.86 16.15
N THR A 220 -19.39 12.15 15.97
CA THR A 220 -19.53 10.79 16.48
C THR A 220 -18.81 9.76 15.60
N GLN A 221 -18.43 10.15 14.37
CA GLN A 221 -17.75 9.29 13.41
C GLN A 221 -16.23 9.52 13.33
N VAL A 222 -15.67 10.36 14.21
CA VAL A 222 -14.24 10.70 14.19
C VAL A 222 -13.51 10.30 15.47
N GLY A 223 -12.20 10.14 15.37
CA GLY A 223 -11.33 9.82 16.50
C GLY A 223 -11.75 8.55 17.22
N LEU A 224 -11.51 8.50 18.53
CA LEU A 224 -11.90 7.36 19.38
C LEU A 224 -13.41 7.11 19.40
N LYS A 225 -14.24 8.15 19.27
CA LYS A 225 -15.70 8.00 19.29
C LYS A 225 -16.21 7.28 18.04
N GLY A 226 -15.60 7.54 16.89
CA GLY A 226 -15.95 6.93 15.62
C GLY A 226 -15.26 5.59 15.36
N SER A 227 -14.44 5.10 16.31
CA SER A 227 -13.61 3.92 16.17
C SER A 227 -14.19 2.75 16.96
N PRO A 228 -14.73 1.71 16.29
CA PRO A 228 -15.18 0.49 16.96
C PRO A 228 -14.01 -0.36 17.48
N THR A 229 -12.77 -0.07 17.08
CA THR A 229 -11.56 -0.77 17.53
C THR A 229 -10.61 0.17 18.26
N ALA A 230 -9.87 -0.37 19.23
CA ALA A 230 -8.81 0.35 19.92
C ALA A 230 -7.64 -0.59 20.19
N VAL A 231 -6.41 -0.05 20.09
CA VAL A 231 -5.20 -0.81 20.42
C VAL A 231 -5.15 -1.03 21.94
N ALA A 232 -5.35 -2.27 22.37
CA ALA A 232 -5.29 -2.63 23.80
C ALA A 232 -3.85 -2.81 24.27
N GLN A 233 -2.99 -3.42 23.46
CA GLN A 233 -1.60 -3.72 23.83
C GLN A 233 -0.72 -3.85 22.58
N VAL A 234 0.53 -3.40 22.71
CA VAL A 234 1.59 -3.60 21.71
C VAL A 234 2.72 -4.39 22.36
N PHE A 235 3.22 -5.41 21.67
CA PHE A 235 4.34 -6.22 22.15
C PHE A 235 5.26 -6.61 20.99
N GLY A 236 6.55 -6.78 21.30
CA GLY A 236 7.51 -7.33 20.34
C GLY A 236 7.31 -8.84 20.16
N PRO A 237 7.55 -9.39 18.97
CA PRO A 237 7.52 -10.84 18.79
C PRO A 237 8.58 -11.50 19.68
N LYS A 238 8.23 -12.64 20.29
CA LYS A 238 9.21 -13.42 21.08
C LYS A 238 10.31 -13.90 20.13
N PRO A 239 11.59 -13.77 20.52
CA PRO A 239 12.68 -14.36 19.75
C PRO A 239 12.42 -15.85 19.51
N LYS A 240 12.64 -16.32 18.30
CA LYS A 240 12.56 -17.76 18.02
C LYS A 240 13.64 -18.46 18.86
N ALA A 241 13.22 -19.37 19.75
CA ALA A 241 14.13 -20.14 20.60
C ALA A 241 14.90 -21.20 19.80
N VAL A 242 14.39 -21.57 18.63
CA VAL A 242 15.00 -22.59 17.77
C VAL A 242 16.14 -21.95 16.98
N LYS A 243 17.35 -22.42 17.21
CA LYS A 243 18.51 -22.06 16.40
C LYS A 243 18.45 -22.80 15.06
N ALA A 244 18.87 -22.13 13.99
CA ALA A 244 19.08 -22.81 12.72
C ALA A 244 20.10 -23.95 12.89
N GLN A 245 19.78 -25.10 12.33
CA GLN A 245 20.71 -26.23 12.29
C GLN A 245 21.59 -26.06 11.05
N ARG A 246 22.89 -26.19 11.27
CA ARG A 246 23.86 -26.15 10.17
C ARG A 246 24.10 -27.56 9.67
N ILE A 247 23.96 -27.74 8.38
CA ILE A 247 24.29 -28.99 7.70
C ILE A 247 25.75 -28.90 7.27
N GLU A 248 26.56 -29.86 7.70
CA GLU A 248 28.00 -29.93 7.39
C GLU A 248 28.28 -31.11 6.44
N GLY A 249 29.25 -30.95 5.55
CA GLY A 249 29.74 -31.95 4.62
C GLY A 249 31.02 -31.46 3.99
N ALA A 250 31.87 -32.36 3.52
CA ALA A 250 33.15 -32.03 2.89
C ALA A 250 32.95 -31.45 1.46
N THR A 251 31.83 -31.78 0.81
CA THR A 251 31.48 -31.32 -0.52
C THR A 251 30.04 -30.78 -0.56
N PRO A 252 29.70 -29.93 -1.54
CA PRO A 252 28.32 -29.47 -1.73
C PRO A 252 27.32 -30.62 -1.93
N ALA A 253 27.72 -31.70 -2.58
CA ALA A 253 26.91 -32.89 -2.78
C ALA A 253 26.57 -33.59 -1.45
N GLU A 254 27.55 -33.82 -0.60
CA GLU A 254 27.37 -34.40 0.73
C GLU A 254 26.47 -33.50 1.62
N MET A 255 26.62 -32.16 1.53
CA MET A 255 25.75 -31.23 2.25
C MET A 255 24.29 -31.32 1.75
N ALA A 256 24.08 -31.46 0.45
CA ALA A 256 22.75 -31.58 -0.12
C ALA A 256 22.06 -32.89 0.28
N GLU A 257 22.79 -34.01 0.23
CA GLU A 257 22.34 -35.33 0.68
C GLU A 257 21.95 -35.32 2.17
N ALA A 258 22.86 -34.85 3.02
CA ALA A 258 22.61 -34.73 4.46
C ALA A 258 21.45 -33.79 4.79
N PHE A 259 21.22 -32.73 3.97
CA PHE A 259 20.06 -31.86 4.12
C PHE A 259 18.76 -32.59 3.79
N VAL A 260 18.71 -33.30 2.68
CA VAL A 260 17.52 -34.05 2.24
C VAL A 260 17.17 -35.15 3.24
N ASP A 261 18.16 -35.94 3.68
CA ASP A 261 17.98 -36.99 4.67
C ASP A 261 17.41 -36.44 5.98
N LYS A 262 17.98 -35.32 6.45
CA LYS A 262 17.50 -34.66 7.65
C LYS A 262 16.11 -34.06 7.48
N LEU A 263 15.81 -33.47 6.34
CA LEU A 263 14.51 -32.90 6.05
C LEU A 263 13.40 -33.97 6.13
N PHE A 264 13.63 -35.13 5.50
CA PHE A 264 12.66 -36.22 5.54
C PHE A 264 12.60 -36.94 6.89
N ALA A 265 13.71 -36.98 7.63
CA ALA A 265 13.71 -37.50 9.00
C ALA A 265 12.88 -36.60 9.95
N ASP A 266 13.02 -35.27 9.81
CA ASP A 266 12.29 -34.30 10.64
C ASP A 266 10.81 -34.14 10.19
N PHE A 267 10.52 -34.36 8.90
CA PHE A 267 9.20 -34.18 8.29
C PHE A 267 8.85 -35.36 7.34
N PRO A 268 8.56 -36.56 7.87
CA PRO A 268 8.32 -37.75 7.06
C PRO A 268 7.19 -37.65 6.04
N GLN A 269 6.19 -36.78 6.31
CA GLN A 269 5.07 -36.54 5.39
C GLN A 269 5.48 -35.87 4.08
N LEU A 270 6.56 -35.08 4.09
CA LEU A 270 7.02 -34.35 2.88
C LEU A 270 7.54 -35.31 1.81
N GLU A 271 8.15 -36.41 2.19
CA GLU A 271 8.63 -37.41 1.24
C GLU A 271 7.46 -38.02 0.45
N GLY A 272 6.39 -38.41 1.15
CA GLY A 272 5.17 -38.94 0.53
C GLY A 272 4.46 -37.93 -0.37
N GLU A 273 4.37 -36.67 0.05
CA GLU A 273 3.76 -35.60 -0.73
C GLU A 273 4.58 -35.30 -2.01
N LEU A 274 5.91 -35.28 -1.90
CA LEU A 274 6.80 -35.06 -3.04
C LEU A 274 6.69 -36.20 -4.08
N LEU A 275 6.72 -37.47 -3.62
CA LEU A 275 6.57 -38.62 -4.49
C LEU A 275 5.22 -38.62 -5.21
N ALA A 276 4.12 -38.36 -4.50
CA ALA A 276 2.78 -38.24 -5.08
C ALA A 276 2.70 -37.12 -6.14
N HIS A 277 3.39 -36.01 -5.92
CA HIS A 277 3.43 -34.89 -6.88
C HIS A 277 4.25 -35.27 -8.14
N LEU A 278 5.39 -35.93 -7.95
CA LEU A 278 6.21 -36.44 -9.08
C LEU A 278 5.46 -37.44 -9.94
N ASP A 279 4.69 -38.34 -9.33
CA ASP A 279 3.84 -39.31 -10.05
C ASP A 279 2.75 -38.61 -10.86
N GLN A 280 2.16 -37.55 -10.33
CA GLN A 280 1.18 -36.72 -11.06
C GLN A 280 1.81 -36.01 -12.29
N LEU A 281 3.02 -35.47 -12.15
CA LEU A 281 3.74 -34.84 -13.27
C LEU A 281 4.13 -35.87 -14.34
N ALA A 282 4.62 -37.04 -13.96
CA ALA A 282 4.96 -38.10 -14.87
C ALA A 282 3.73 -38.65 -15.64
N GLY A 283 2.55 -38.65 -14.98
CA GLY A 283 1.29 -39.02 -15.61
C GLY A 283 0.77 -38.03 -16.65
N GLN A 284 1.11 -36.75 -16.49
CA GLN A 284 0.74 -35.69 -17.44
C GLN A 284 1.60 -35.69 -18.71
N ASP A 285 2.89 -36.01 -18.61
CA ASP A 285 3.80 -36.10 -19.78
C ASP A 285 3.51 -37.30 -20.69
N SER A 286 2.90 -38.36 -20.16
CA SER A 286 2.51 -39.53 -20.96
C SER A 286 1.27 -39.30 -21.82
N GLY A 287 0.57 -38.17 -21.69
CA GLY A 287 -0.63 -37.79 -22.44
C GLY A 287 -0.39 -37.01 -23.74
N LEU A 288 0.85 -36.60 -24.03
CA LEU A 288 1.21 -35.94 -25.29
C LEU A 288 1.51 -37.00 -26.38
N ALA A 289 0.45 -37.57 -26.97
CA ALA A 289 0.56 -38.39 -28.16
C ALA A 289 1.20 -37.57 -29.29
N ALA A 290 2.22 -38.15 -29.93
CA ALA A 290 2.87 -37.59 -31.11
C ALA A 290 1.84 -37.23 -32.20
N PRO A 291 2.00 -36.13 -32.95
CA PRO A 291 1.12 -35.83 -34.07
C PRO A 291 1.26 -36.92 -35.14
N GLN A 292 0.16 -37.56 -35.44
CA GLN A 292 0.09 -38.52 -36.58
C GLN A 292 0.40 -37.73 -37.86
N GLY A 293 1.47 -38.11 -38.52
CA GLY A 293 1.83 -37.57 -39.81
C GLY A 293 0.73 -37.86 -40.84
N GLU A 294 0.20 -36.85 -41.45
CA GLU A 294 -0.54 -36.96 -42.69
C GLU A 294 0.44 -37.26 -43.82
N SER A 295 0.31 -38.44 -44.37
CA SER A 295 0.89 -38.84 -45.66
C SER A 295 -0.18 -38.68 -46.73
N ALA A 296 0.15 -37.92 -47.74
CA ALA A 296 -0.20 -37.90 -49.16
C ALA A 296 -0.61 -36.50 -49.64
#